data_4235f96fd9c6056f236a3299ed5326b0
#
_entry.id   4235f96fd9c6056f236a3299ed5326b0
#
_cell.length_a   1.000
_cell.length_b   1.000
_cell.length_c   1.000
_cell.angle_alpha   90.00
_cell.angle_beta   90.00
_cell.angle_gamma   90.00
#
_symmetry.space_group_name_H-M   'P 1'
#
loop_
_entity.id
_entity.type
_entity.pdbx_description
1 polymer ?
#
loop_
_entity_poly.entity_id
_entity_poly.type
_entity_poly.pdbx_seq_one_letter_code
_entity_poly.pdbx_strand_id
1 'polypeptide(L)'
;CIRDSPGIEEQVVLIDSVSKRYNECGIRIGALITKHEELKKNVMKFCQARLSPPLLGQIVAEASIDTPKEYMLETYNEYVERRKFLIDQLNKIPGCYTPIPMGAFYTVVRLPVDDADKFCEWCLEHFEYEGQTIFMAPASGFYTTEGMGKNEVRMAYVLCKEELAKAMQVLGEALKAYPGRTI
;
A
#
# COMPACT_ATOMS: atom_id res chain seq x y z
N CYS A 1 -3.59 -18.34 -15.68
CA CYS A 1 -3.02 -18.21 -14.34
C CYS A 1 -3.22 -19.54 -13.57
N ILE A 2 -2.59 -19.71 -12.39
CA ILE A 2 -2.69 -20.96 -11.60
C ILE A 2 -4.15 -21.34 -11.32
N ARG A 3 -5.02 -20.39 -11.07
CA ARG A 3 -6.45 -20.59 -10.86
C ARG A 3 -7.14 -21.36 -12.00
N ASP A 4 -6.67 -21.19 -13.22
CA ASP A 4 -7.29 -21.72 -14.42
C ASP A 4 -6.61 -23.02 -14.91
N SER A 5 -5.66 -23.56 -14.12
CA SER A 5 -4.98 -24.83 -14.46
C SER A 5 -5.89 -26.01 -14.22
N PRO A 6 -6.11 -26.90 -15.23
CA PRO A 6 -6.97 -28.06 -15.08
C PRO A 6 -6.46 -29.05 -14.04
N GLY A 7 -7.37 -29.63 -13.26
CA GLY A 7 -7.06 -30.72 -12.32
C GLY A 7 -6.51 -30.28 -10.96
N ILE A 8 -6.41 -28.97 -10.70
CA ILE A 8 -5.97 -28.45 -9.40
C ILE A 8 -7.01 -27.52 -8.74
N GLU A 9 -8.21 -27.47 -9.26
CA GLU A 9 -9.24 -26.50 -8.85
C GLU A 9 -9.59 -26.60 -7.36
N GLU A 10 -9.53 -27.80 -6.80
CA GLU A 10 -9.78 -28.03 -5.36
C GLU A 10 -8.60 -27.56 -4.48
N GLN A 11 -7.42 -27.38 -5.05
CA GLN A 11 -6.23 -26.89 -4.32
C GLN A 11 -6.12 -25.37 -4.35
N VAL A 12 -6.99 -24.69 -5.09
CA VAL A 12 -6.95 -23.24 -5.27
C VAL A 12 -7.93 -22.54 -4.33
N VAL A 13 -7.43 -21.54 -3.63
CA VAL A 13 -8.21 -20.58 -2.85
C VAL A 13 -7.95 -19.19 -3.41
N LEU A 14 -8.97 -18.54 -3.94
CA LEU A 14 -8.92 -17.16 -4.38
C LEU A 14 -9.47 -16.27 -3.26
N ILE A 15 -8.68 -15.30 -2.83
CA ILE A 15 -9.11 -14.25 -1.91
C ILE A 15 -9.11 -12.93 -2.70
N ASP A 16 -10.26 -12.29 -2.77
CA ASP A 16 -10.44 -11.04 -3.50
C ASP A 16 -11.11 -9.99 -2.61
N SER A 17 -11.02 -8.73 -3.01
CA SER A 17 -11.61 -7.61 -2.29
C SER A 17 -11.93 -6.46 -3.24
N VAL A 18 -13.03 -5.78 -3.00
CA VAL A 18 -13.40 -4.53 -3.69
C VAL A 18 -12.49 -3.36 -3.30
N SER A 19 -11.80 -3.47 -2.17
CA SER A 19 -11.00 -2.39 -1.57
C SER A 19 -10.02 -1.73 -2.52
N LYS A 20 -9.32 -2.52 -3.34
CA LYS A 20 -8.29 -2.02 -4.28
C LYS A 20 -8.79 -2.02 -5.71
N ARG A 21 -9.71 -2.92 -6.04
CA ARG A 21 -10.28 -3.03 -7.38
C ARG A 21 -11.11 -1.80 -7.76
N TYR A 22 -11.91 -1.29 -6.83
CA TYR A 22 -12.87 -0.20 -7.05
C TYR A 22 -12.62 1.03 -6.16
N ASN A 23 -11.47 1.12 -5.50
CA ASN A 23 -11.14 2.17 -4.52
C ASN A 23 -12.13 2.24 -3.33
N GLU A 24 -12.71 1.12 -2.95
CA GLU A 24 -13.78 1.01 -1.95
C GLU A 24 -13.30 0.39 -0.64
N CYS A 25 -12.12 0.79 -0.17
CA CYS A 25 -11.54 0.20 1.05
C CYS A 25 -12.39 0.41 2.31
N GLY A 26 -13.24 1.45 2.34
CA GLY A 26 -14.11 1.79 3.47
C GLY A 26 -15.32 0.88 3.64
N ILE A 27 -15.81 0.24 2.59
CA ILE A 27 -17.02 -0.61 2.67
C ILE A 27 -16.79 -1.99 3.27
N ARG A 28 -15.53 -2.42 3.41
CA ARG A 28 -15.11 -3.64 4.11
C ARG A 28 -15.69 -4.95 3.54
N ILE A 29 -15.69 -5.11 2.22
CA ILE A 29 -16.18 -6.29 1.51
C ILE A 29 -15.04 -7.03 0.82
N GLY A 30 -15.02 -8.34 0.99
CA GLY A 30 -14.13 -9.27 0.31
C GLY A 30 -14.79 -10.63 0.15
N ALA A 31 -14.17 -11.48 -0.65
CA ALA A 31 -14.67 -12.81 -0.96
C ALA A 31 -13.56 -13.86 -0.88
N LEU A 32 -13.92 -15.03 -0.37
CA LEU A 32 -13.12 -16.25 -0.48
C LEU A 32 -13.84 -17.20 -1.43
N ILE A 33 -13.15 -17.64 -2.47
CA ILE A 33 -13.69 -18.49 -3.51
C ILE A 33 -12.83 -19.74 -3.62
N THR A 34 -13.45 -20.91 -3.48
CA THR A 34 -12.77 -22.21 -3.60
C THR A 34 -13.73 -23.30 -4.03
N LYS A 35 -13.23 -24.32 -4.72
CA LYS A 35 -13.95 -25.58 -4.99
C LYS A 35 -13.68 -26.67 -3.95
N HIS A 36 -12.78 -26.43 -2.99
CA HIS A 36 -12.47 -27.35 -1.91
C HIS A 36 -13.62 -27.40 -0.89
N GLU A 37 -14.45 -28.42 -0.95
CA GLU A 37 -15.71 -28.53 -0.19
C GLU A 37 -15.52 -28.53 1.34
N GLU A 38 -14.50 -29.23 1.85
CA GLU A 38 -14.21 -29.22 3.29
C GLU A 38 -13.78 -27.85 3.79
N LEU A 39 -12.89 -27.18 3.05
CA LEU A 39 -12.47 -25.82 3.37
C LEU A 39 -13.66 -24.87 3.36
N LYS A 40 -14.50 -24.94 2.33
CA LYS A 40 -15.72 -24.13 2.21
C LYS A 40 -16.66 -24.29 3.40
N LYS A 41 -16.90 -25.56 3.84
CA LYS A 41 -17.73 -25.87 5.02
C LYS A 41 -17.14 -25.26 6.31
N ASN A 42 -15.82 -25.35 6.49
CA ASN A 42 -15.18 -24.83 7.69
C ASN A 42 -15.12 -23.30 7.71
N VAL A 43 -14.79 -22.67 6.58
CA VAL A 43 -14.81 -21.20 6.45
C VAL A 43 -16.23 -20.65 6.68
N MET A 44 -17.27 -21.35 6.19
CA MET A 44 -18.66 -20.95 6.42
C MET A 44 -19.02 -20.90 7.92
N LYS A 45 -18.50 -21.82 8.74
CA LYS A 45 -18.71 -21.77 10.21
C LYS A 45 -18.14 -20.50 10.83
N PHE A 46 -16.93 -20.06 10.40
CA PHE A 46 -16.33 -18.81 10.85
C PHE A 46 -17.13 -17.60 10.35
N CYS A 47 -17.61 -17.63 9.10
CA CYS A 47 -18.46 -16.56 8.57
C CYS A 47 -19.76 -16.44 9.38
N GLN A 48 -20.40 -17.56 9.74
CA GLN A 48 -21.61 -17.57 10.56
C GLN A 48 -21.36 -17.07 11.99
N ALA A 49 -20.24 -17.44 12.60
CA ALA A 49 -19.85 -16.94 13.93
C ALA A 49 -19.58 -15.43 13.94
N ARG A 50 -19.03 -14.90 12.83
CA ARG A 50 -18.73 -13.48 12.62
C ARG A 50 -19.94 -12.64 12.21
N LEU A 51 -21.02 -13.28 11.77
CA LEU A 51 -22.19 -12.72 11.11
C LEU A 51 -21.88 -12.20 9.69
N SER A 52 -22.94 -11.73 8.99
CA SER A 52 -22.82 -11.24 7.61
C SER A 52 -22.04 -9.92 7.54
N PRO A 53 -21.38 -9.64 6.40
CA PRO A 53 -20.87 -8.32 6.13
C PRO A 53 -21.98 -7.25 6.15
N PRO A 54 -21.62 -5.95 6.34
CA PRO A 54 -22.62 -4.87 6.35
C PRO A 54 -23.47 -4.84 5.08
N LEU A 55 -24.80 -4.77 5.21
CA LEU A 55 -25.72 -4.80 4.06
C LEU A 55 -25.43 -3.68 3.06
N LEU A 56 -25.19 -2.46 3.51
CA LEU A 56 -24.86 -1.34 2.62
C LEU A 56 -23.57 -1.60 1.83
N GLY A 57 -22.58 -2.21 2.48
CA GLY A 57 -21.34 -2.62 1.81
C GLY A 57 -21.59 -3.67 0.72
N GLN A 58 -22.49 -4.62 0.95
CA GLN A 58 -22.85 -5.62 -0.05
C GLN A 58 -23.54 -4.99 -1.27
N ILE A 59 -24.47 -4.06 -1.05
CA ILE A 59 -25.18 -3.33 -2.13
C ILE A 59 -24.19 -2.53 -2.97
N VAL A 60 -23.25 -1.81 -2.33
CA VAL A 60 -22.22 -1.04 -3.04
C VAL A 60 -21.30 -1.98 -3.83
N ALA A 61 -20.86 -3.08 -3.22
CA ALA A 61 -20.00 -4.05 -3.90
C ALA A 61 -20.69 -4.72 -5.11
N GLU A 62 -21.99 -4.97 -5.03
CA GLU A 62 -22.78 -5.48 -6.14
C GLU A 62 -22.87 -4.45 -7.28
N ALA A 63 -23.17 -3.20 -6.97
CA ALA A 63 -23.23 -2.11 -7.95
C ALA A 63 -21.86 -1.87 -8.64
N SER A 64 -20.76 -2.12 -7.94
CA SER A 64 -19.39 -1.95 -8.47
C SER A 64 -19.06 -2.91 -9.62
N ILE A 65 -19.80 -4.01 -9.77
CA ILE A 65 -19.61 -4.97 -10.87
C ILE A 65 -19.83 -4.30 -12.23
N ASP A 66 -20.74 -3.33 -12.27
CA ASP A 66 -21.11 -2.59 -13.49
C ASP A 66 -20.22 -1.34 -13.73
N THR A 67 -19.14 -1.20 -12.96
CA THR A 67 -18.19 -0.09 -13.13
C THR A 67 -17.61 -0.07 -14.55
N PRO A 68 -17.70 1.06 -15.29
CA PRO A 68 -17.17 1.18 -16.63
C PRO A 68 -15.66 0.90 -16.70
N LYS A 69 -15.20 0.30 -17.79
CA LYS A 69 -13.77 0.03 -18.01
C LYS A 69 -12.96 1.33 -18.09
N GLU A 70 -13.56 2.40 -18.55
CA GLU A 70 -12.98 3.74 -18.64
C GLU A 70 -12.53 4.23 -17.27
N TYR A 71 -13.33 4.04 -16.23
CA TYR A 71 -12.97 4.38 -14.85
C TYR A 71 -11.69 3.65 -14.39
N MET A 72 -11.58 2.36 -14.72
CA MET A 72 -10.38 1.58 -14.40
C MET A 72 -9.13 2.09 -15.11
N LEU A 73 -9.28 2.48 -16.38
CA LEU A 73 -8.18 3.03 -17.18
C LEU A 73 -7.75 4.41 -16.69
N GLU A 74 -8.70 5.28 -16.37
CA GLU A 74 -8.44 6.60 -15.80
C GLU A 74 -7.70 6.49 -14.46
N THR A 75 -8.20 5.64 -13.56
CA THR A 75 -7.56 5.37 -12.27
C THR A 75 -6.13 4.83 -12.45
N TYR A 76 -5.93 3.89 -13.37
CA TYR A 76 -4.61 3.35 -13.67
C TYR A 76 -3.65 4.44 -14.17
N ASN A 77 -4.08 5.27 -15.11
CA ASN A 77 -3.27 6.34 -15.66
C ASN A 77 -2.90 7.38 -14.60
N GLU A 78 -3.83 7.74 -13.72
CA GLU A 78 -3.57 8.65 -12.61
C GLU A 78 -2.50 8.09 -11.66
N TYR A 79 -2.56 6.81 -11.29
CA TYR A 79 -1.53 6.18 -10.47
C TYR A 79 -0.18 6.06 -11.18
N VAL A 80 -0.16 5.85 -12.48
CA VAL A 80 1.08 5.88 -13.28
C VAL A 80 1.75 7.25 -13.19
N GLU A 81 0.98 8.33 -13.31
CA GLU A 81 1.50 9.69 -13.25
C GLU A 81 1.98 10.07 -11.83
N ARG A 82 1.23 9.72 -10.79
CA ARG A 82 1.66 9.91 -9.39
C ARG A 82 2.94 9.14 -9.08
N ARG A 83 3.04 7.90 -9.55
CA ARG A 83 4.23 7.07 -9.40
C ARG A 83 5.46 7.72 -10.05
N LYS A 84 5.35 8.13 -11.31
CA LYS A 84 6.44 8.82 -12.02
C LYS A 84 6.88 10.05 -11.24
N PHE A 85 5.92 10.87 -10.85
CA PHE A 85 6.19 12.09 -10.10
C PHE A 85 6.93 11.81 -8.79
N LEU A 86 6.44 10.88 -7.96
CA LEU A 86 7.08 10.54 -6.69
C LEU A 86 8.53 10.06 -6.89
N ILE A 87 8.77 9.16 -7.83
CA ILE A 87 10.09 8.61 -8.10
C ILE A 87 11.06 9.73 -8.55
N ASP A 88 10.61 10.61 -9.43
CA ASP A 88 11.41 11.75 -9.89
C ASP A 88 11.77 12.70 -8.74
N GLN A 89 10.85 12.94 -7.81
CA GLN A 89 11.16 13.79 -6.65
C GLN A 89 12.09 13.09 -5.66
N LEU A 90 11.88 11.80 -5.37
CA LEU A 90 12.74 11.02 -4.47
C LEU A 90 14.19 10.96 -4.98
N ASN A 91 14.38 10.74 -6.27
CA ASN A 91 15.72 10.67 -6.87
C ASN A 91 16.48 12.01 -6.86
N LYS A 92 15.81 13.12 -6.56
CA LYS A 92 16.45 14.43 -6.36
C LYS A 92 16.96 14.62 -4.93
N ILE A 93 16.49 13.83 -3.98
CA ILE A 93 16.94 13.88 -2.59
C ILE A 93 18.22 13.05 -2.45
N PRO A 94 19.37 13.67 -2.08
CA PRO A 94 20.63 12.94 -1.98
C PRO A 94 20.54 11.74 -1.04
N GLY A 95 21.03 10.58 -1.50
CA GLY A 95 21.05 9.33 -0.73
C GLY A 95 19.75 8.54 -0.71
N CYS A 96 18.63 9.10 -1.17
CA CYS A 96 17.42 8.34 -1.37
C CYS A 96 17.49 7.47 -2.63
N TYR A 97 16.92 6.27 -2.54
CA TYR A 97 16.82 5.36 -3.68
C TYR A 97 15.52 4.56 -3.62
N THR A 98 14.84 4.46 -4.74
CA THR A 98 13.71 3.56 -4.93
C THR A 98 13.76 2.94 -6.34
N PRO A 99 13.48 1.63 -6.47
CA PRO A 99 13.25 1.03 -7.78
C PRO A 99 11.95 1.56 -8.38
N ILE A 100 11.78 1.41 -9.69
CA ILE A 100 10.51 1.69 -10.36
C ILE A 100 9.54 0.54 -10.05
N PRO A 101 8.49 0.74 -9.23
CA PRO A 101 7.55 -0.33 -8.94
C PRO A 101 6.69 -0.62 -10.17
N MET A 102 6.48 -1.91 -10.46
CA MET A 102 5.68 -2.35 -11.61
C MET A 102 4.21 -2.51 -11.29
N GLY A 103 3.81 -2.33 -10.06
CA GLY A 103 2.42 -2.44 -9.59
C GLY A 103 2.21 -1.78 -8.23
N ALA A 104 1.03 -1.99 -7.65
CA ALA A 104 0.57 -1.38 -6.42
C ALA A 104 0.48 0.17 -6.51
N PHE A 105 0.30 0.82 -5.36
CA PHE A 105 0.27 2.28 -5.21
C PHE A 105 1.27 2.74 -4.12
N TYR A 106 2.29 1.94 -3.87
CA TYR A 106 3.39 2.24 -2.95
C TYR A 106 4.72 1.68 -3.48
N THR A 107 5.81 2.20 -2.93
CA THR A 107 7.17 1.73 -3.19
C THR A 107 7.94 1.64 -1.88
N VAL A 108 9.00 0.83 -1.87
CA VAL A 108 9.97 0.82 -0.77
C VAL A 108 11.12 1.75 -1.15
N VAL A 109 11.46 2.63 -0.24
CA VAL A 109 12.47 3.67 -0.43
C VAL A 109 13.58 3.47 0.60
N ARG A 110 14.81 3.37 0.14
CA ARG A 110 15.99 3.45 1.00
C ARG A 110 16.30 4.91 1.28
N LEU A 111 16.48 5.24 2.55
CA LEU A 111 16.79 6.57 3.03
C LEU A 111 18.24 6.62 3.57
N PRO A 112 18.90 7.79 3.53
CA PRO A 112 20.23 7.98 4.12
C PRO A 112 20.16 8.16 5.64
N VAL A 113 19.63 7.18 6.35
CA VAL A 113 19.47 7.16 7.81
C VAL A 113 20.07 5.90 8.42
N ASP A 114 20.46 5.97 9.67
CA ASP A 114 21.00 4.86 10.45
C ASP A 114 19.92 3.80 10.75
N ASP A 115 18.68 4.27 11.01
CA ASP A 115 17.56 3.43 11.41
C ASP A 115 16.24 4.10 11.00
N ALA A 116 15.46 3.48 10.12
CA ALA A 116 14.21 4.03 9.60
C ALA A 116 13.07 4.03 10.64
N ASP A 117 13.08 3.08 11.58
CA ASP A 117 12.10 3.06 12.69
C ASP A 117 12.29 4.30 13.56
N LYS A 118 13.52 4.57 13.96
CA LYS A 118 13.88 5.77 14.74
C LYS A 118 13.64 7.06 13.98
N PHE A 119 13.93 7.08 12.69
CA PHE A 119 13.65 8.24 11.85
C PHE A 119 12.16 8.55 11.76
N CYS A 120 11.32 7.52 11.55
CA CYS A 120 9.87 7.70 11.51
C CYS A 120 9.31 8.19 12.87
N GLU A 121 9.76 7.63 13.98
CA GLU A 121 9.40 8.08 15.33
C GLU A 121 9.82 9.52 15.56
N TRP A 122 11.08 9.86 15.25
CA TRP A 122 11.61 11.21 15.37
C TRP A 122 10.85 12.23 14.53
N CYS A 123 10.43 11.88 13.31
CA CYS A 123 9.61 12.75 12.49
C CYS A 123 8.28 13.12 13.16
N LEU A 124 7.69 12.18 13.92
CA LEU A 124 6.40 12.42 14.58
C LEU A 124 6.54 13.17 15.91
N GLU A 125 7.63 12.98 16.63
CA GLU A 125 7.80 13.51 17.98
C GLU A 125 8.59 14.82 18.04
N HIS A 126 9.52 15.04 17.09
CA HIS A 126 10.55 16.07 17.20
C HIS A 126 10.72 16.92 15.95
N PHE A 127 10.05 16.61 14.84
CA PHE A 127 10.26 17.33 13.60
C PHE A 127 9.00 18.02 13.10
N GLU A 128 9.16 19.28 12.72
CA GLU A 128 8.15 20.08 12.06
C GLU A 128 8.82 20.98 11.01
N TYR A 129 8.21 21.10 9.86
CA TYR A 129 8.57 22.06 8.81
C TYR A 129 7.30 22.72 8.28
N GLU A 130 7.19 24.04 8.45
CA GLU A 130 6.01 24.85 8.08
C GLU A 130 4.69 24.30 8.66
N GLY A 131 4.70 23.88 9.93
CA GLY A 131 3.52 23.30 10.60
C GLY A 131 3.16 21.89 10.15
N GLN A 132 4.05 21.18 9.46
CA GLN A 132 3.81 19.86 8.90
C GLN A 132 4.94 18.89 9.23
N THR A 133 4.59 17.62 9.37
CA THR A 133 5.55 16.51 9.42
C THR A 133 5.20 15.46 8.37
N ILE A 134 6.04 14.44 8.24
CA ILE A 134 5.81 13.34 7.29
C ILE A 134 5.54 12.04 8.03
N PHE A 135 4.52 11.32 7.58
CA PHE A 135 4.13 10.01 8.09
C PHE A 135 4.50 8.92 7.09
N MET A 136 5.34 7.98 7.51
CA MET A 136 5.82 6.87 6.69
C MET A 136 5.74 5.56 7.48
N ALA A 137 5.74 4.44 6.78
CA ALA A 137 5.81 3.12 7.41
C ALA A 137 7.24 2.59 7.31
N PRO A 138 7.97 2.39 8.42
CA PRO A 138 9.28 1.75 8.39
C PRO A 138 9.14 0.33 7.82
N ALA A 139 10.15 -0.11 7.07
CA ALA A 139 10.06 -1.37 6.32
C ALA A 139 10.69 -2.57 7.03
N SER A 140 11.37 -2.39 8.15
CA SER A 140 12.02 -3.45 8.93
C SER A 140 11.07 -4.62 9.24
N GLY A 141 9.83 -4.33 9.65
CA GLY A 141 8.80 -5.31 9.97
C GLY A 141 8.21 -6.06 8.75
N PHE A 142 8.56 -5.72 7.51
CA PHE A 142 8.11 -6.43 6.31
C PHE A 142 9.07 -7.55 5.88
N TYR A 143 10.26 -7.62 6.47
CA TYR A 143 11.27 -8.64 6.18
C TYR A 143 11.30 -9.70 7.27
N THR A 144 11.46 -10.95 6.85
CA THR A 144 11.69 -12.07 7.79
C THR A 144 13.17 -12.25 8.15
N THR A 145 14.06 -11.72 7.30
CA THR A 145 15.50 -11.76 7.54
C THR A 145 15.92 -10.62 8.47
N GLU A 146 16.53 -10.97 9.56
CA GLU A 146 17.00 -10.02 10.57
C GLU A 146 17.99 -8.98 9.96
N GLY A 147 17.80 -7.72 10.31
CA GLY A 147 18.62 -6.60 9.86
C GLY A 147 18.28 -6.05 8.46
N MET A 148 17.38 -6.71 7.71
CA MET A 148 16.89 -6.15 6.45
C MET A 148 15.87 -5.03 6.68
N GLY A 149 15.81 -4.09 5.73
CA GLY A 149 14.86 -2.97 5.78
C GLY A 149 15.19 -1.88 6.80
N LYS A 150 16.34 -1.98 7.48
CA LYS A 150 16.73 -1.10 8.59
C LYS A 150 16.76 0.39 8.24
N ASN A 151 17.08 0.73 6.99
CA ASN A 151 17.10 2.09 6.47
C ASN A 151 16.07 2.29 5.35
N GLU A 152 15.00 1.51 5.36
CA GLU A 152 13.97 1.54 4.34
C GLU A 152 12.61 1.91 4.92
N VAL A 153 11.83 2.62 4.12
CA VAL A 153 10.43 2.97 4.41
C VAL A 153 9.53 2.63 3.25
N ARG A 154 8.28 2.31 3.54
CA ARG A 154 7.24 2.19 2.52
C ARG A 154 6.52 3.52 2.37
N MET A 155 6.49 4.04 1.16
CA MET A 155 5.77 5.26 0.78
C MET A 155 4.65 4.94 -0.19
N ALA A 156 3.47 5.53 0.03
CA ALA A 156 2.33 5.42 -0.87
C ALA A 156 2.19 6.69 -1.72
N TYR A 157 1.87 6.53 -3.01
CA TYR A 157 1.59 7.64 -3.93
C TYR A 157 0.09 7.81 -4.18
N VAL A 158 -0.67 7.90 -3.06
CA VAL A 158 -2.14 8.02 -3.07
C VAL A 158 -2.63 9.47 -3.05
N LEU A 159 -1.77 10.42 -2.70
CA LEU A 159 -2.06 11.85 -2.69
C LEU A 159 -1.97 12.44 -4.11
N CYS A 160 -2.55 13.63 -4.33
CA CYS A 160 -2.36 14.37 -5.57
C CYS A 160 -0.90 14.85 -5.71
N LYS A 161 -0.50 15.25 -6.92
CA LYS A 161 0.90 15.64 -7.21
C LYS A 161 1.37 16.83 -6.37
N GLU A 162 0.49 17.77 -6.09
CA GLU A 162 0.76 18.96 -5.27
C GLU A 162 1.08 18.59 -3.83
N GLU A 163 0.30 17.68 -3.26
CA GLU A 163 0.54 17.18 -1.91
C GLU A 163 1.76 16.26 -1.83
N LEU A 164 2.00 15.44 -2.87
CA LEU A 164 3.24 14.65 -2.98
C LEU A 164 4.47 15.55 -3.06
N ALA A 165 4.40 16.69 -3.78
CA ALA A 165 5.50 17.65 -3.84
C ALA A 165 5.83 18.23 -2.46
N LYS A 166 4.80 18.63 -1.70
CA LYS A 166 4.98 19.11 -0.32
C LYS A 166 5.57 18.03 0.58
N ALA A 167 5.05 16.79 0.50
CA ALA A 167 5.57 15.67 1.27
C ALA A 167 7.05 15.40 0.97
N MET A 168 7.48 15.51 -0.28
CA MET A 168 8.89 15.35 -0.66
C MET A 168 9.77 16.50 -0.17
N GLN A 169 9.26 17.72 -0.14
CA GLN A 169 9.95 18.87 0.47
C GLN A 169 10.12 18.64 1.98
N VAL A 170 9.05 18.27 2.69
CA VAL A 170 9.10 17.99 4.13
C VAL A 170 10.07 16.83 4.42
N LEU A 171 10.07 15.76 3.61
CA LEU A 171 11.04 14.66 3.73
C LEU A 171 12.48 15.16 3.55
N GLY A 172 12.73 15.99 2.56
CA GLY A 172 14.06 16.55 2.31
C GLY A 172 14.59 17.36 3.49
N GLU A 173 13.74 18.19 4.11
CA GLU A 173 14.11 18.96 5.31
C GLU A 173 14.26 18.05 6.54
N ALA A 174 13.39 17.04 6.71
CA ALA A 174 13.52 16.07 7.79
C ALA A 174 14.87 15.33 7.71
N LEU A 175 15.25 14.85 6.53
CA LEU A 175 16.54 14.18 6.33
C LEU A 175 17.75 15.07 6.60
N LYS A 176 17.65 16.39 6.33
CA LYS A 176 18.72 17.34 6.68
C LYS A 176 18.86 17.56 8.17
N ALA A 177 17.74 17.55 8.91
CA ALA A 177 17.67 17.86 10.33
C ALA A 177 17.90 16.62 11.22
N TYR A 178 17.71 15.40 10.68
CA TYR A 178 17.78 14.18 11.46
C TYR A 178 19.19 13.88 11.99
N PRO A 179 19.37 13.68 13.32
CA PRO A 179 20.69 13.42 13.91
C PRO A 179 21.38 12.14 13.45
N GLY A 180 20.60 11.12 13.05
CA GLY A 180 21.08 9.82 12.55
C GLY A 180 21.26 9.76 11.03
N ARG A 181 21.39 10.90 10.35
CA ARG A 181 21.69 10.96 8.92
C ARG A 181 23.07 10.37 8.61
N THR A 182 23.18 9.60 7.50
CA THR A 182 24.40 8.85 7.15
C THR A 182 25.22 9.47 6.03
N ILE A 183 24.78 10.56 5.42
CA ILE A 183 25.48 11.31 4.33
C ILE A 183 25.45 12.82 4.60
#